data_c30b27c8c7ca8635eb144983d0be22c3
#
_entry.id   c30b27c8c7ca8635eb144983d0be22c3
#
_cell.length_a   1.000
_cell.length_b   1.000
_cell.length_c   1.000
_cell.angle_alpha   90.00
_cell.angle_beta   90.00
_cell.angle_gamma   90.00
#
_symmetry.space_group_name_H-M   'P 1'
#
loop_
_entity.id
_entity.type
_entity.pdbx_description
1 polymer ?
#
loop_
_entity_poly.entity_id
_entity_poly.type
_entity_poly.pdbx_seq_one_letter_code
_entity_poly.pdbx_strand_id
1 'polypeptide(L)'
;MVRVLFYLYLAKKYDIIKIMKIKITRKKMKNITIRINSDGEVLVSAPIKIPNSYIESLLKEKEKWIREKIALVEERKKLETKFEEGDKFYYLGFPYIIKLEISLQERCEIKDNNFIIYLKDNSFEKRKKLINQWIYDNFYPYVINRTMEIGESMGYSPKMIKFRDMKTRWGSCNTLSRSITFNHQLYKKSKDIIDYVILHELAHIPYPHHQKEFWDFVEKYMPSWKEKRKQLRDNI
;
A
#
# COMPACT_ATOMS: atom_id res chain seq x y z
N MET A 1 13.98 23.21 -16.02
CA MET A 1 13.76 22.66 -14.69
C MET A 1 14.88 21.66 -14.40
N VAL A 2 15.98 22.12 -13.80
CA VAL A 2 17.22 21.34 -13.63
C VAL A 2 17.07 20.43 -12.40
N ARG A 3 16.98 19.11 -12.65
CA ARG A 3 17.13 18.08 -11.59
C ARG A 3 18.62 17.90 -11.33
N VAL A 4 19.16 18.56 -10.31
CA VAL A 4 20.51 18.28 -9.83
C VAL A 4 20.42 17.11 -8.85
N LEU A 5 20.79 15.92 -9.32
CA LEU A 5 21.04 14.74 -8.50
C LEU A 5 22.45 14.85 -7.95
N PHE A 6 22.60 15.27 -6.69
CA PHE A 6 23.87 15.16 -5.97
C PHE A 6 23.86 13.88 -5.12
N TYR A 7 24.70 12.90 -5.48
CA TYR A 7 25.15 11.85 -4.59
C TYR A 7 26.24 12.41 -3.69
N LEU A 8 25.91 12.78 -2.45
CA LEU A 8 26.91 13.11 -1.47
C LEU A 8 27.45 11.81 -0.84
N TYR A 9 28.62 11.39 -1.32
CA TYR A 9 29.46 10.41 -0.67
C TYR A 9 30.20 11.13 0.47
N LEU A 10 29.64 11.10 1.68
CA LEU A 10 30.28 11.64 2.87
C LEU A 10 31.37 10.67 3.34
N ALA A 11 32.54 10.80 2.76
CA ALA A 11 33.76 10.14 3.23
C ALA A 11 34.45 11.04 4.27
N LYS A 12 34.75 10.43 5.39
CA LYS A 12 35.62 10.86 6.52
C LYS A 12 34.94 11.61 7.65
N LYS A 13 34.61 10.89 8.68
CA LYS A 13 34.82 11.04 10.12
C LYS A 13 33.73 10.46 11.06
N TYR A 14 32.65 9.82 10.54
CA TYR A 14 31.72 9.09 11.41
C TYR A 14 31.26 7.80 10.70
N ASP A 15 31.60 6.64 11.28
CA ASP A 15 31.49 5.30 10.68
C ASP A 15 30.05 4.81 10.38
N ILE A 16 29.03 5.61 10.62
CA ILE A 16 27.64 5.14 10.66
C ILE A 16 26.80 5.70 9.52
N ILE A 17 27.05 6.92 9.09
CA ILE A 17 26.36 7.54 7.91
C ILE A 17 26.86 6.90 6.59
N LYS A 18 27.98 6.22 6.61
CA LYS A 18 28.62 5.56 5.46
C LYS A 18 27.78 4.42 4.85
N ILE A 19 26.85 3.85 5.60
CA ILE A 19 26.03 2.69 5.18
C ILE A 19 24.64 3.11 4.68
N MET A 20 24.18 4.34 5.00
CA MET A 20 22.87 4.80 4.62
C MET A 20 22.86 5.41 3.22
N LYS A 21 22.01 4.89 2.33
CA LYS A 21 21.75 5.52 1.03
C LYS A 21 20.89 6.75 1.23
N ILE A 22 21.49 7.95 1.19
CA ILE A 22 20.80 9.23 1.38
C ILE A 22 20.68 9.94 0.04
N LYS A 23 19.45 10.34 -0.30
CA LYS A 23 19.13 11.11 -1.51
C LYS A 23 18.53 12.45 -1.12
N ILE A 24 19.26 13.55 -1.44
CA ILE A 24 18.81 14.91 -1.14
C ILE A 24 18.22 15.54 -2.40
N THR A 25 17.02 16.10 -2.29
CA THR A 25 16.34 16.83 -3.38
C THR A 25 16.04 18.26 -2.92
N ARG A 26 16.48 19.24 -3.70
CA ARG A 26 16.20 20.66 -3.45
C ARG A 26 14.91 21.08 -4.17
N LYS A 27 13.98 21.71 -3.43
CA LYS A 27 12.67 22.15 -3.94
C LYS A 27 12.29 23.52 -3.40
N LYS A 28 11.36 24.20 -4.09
CA LYS A 28 10.70 25.39 -3.54
C LYS A 28 9.71 24.95 -2.45
N MET A 29 10.14 24.96 -1.21
CA MET A 29 9.36 24.54 -0.04
C MET A 29 9.83 25.28 1.20
N LYS A 30 9.02 25.29 2.29
CA LYS A 30 9.33 25.97 3.55
C LYS A 30 10.11 25.07 4.52
N ASN A 31 9.75 23.79 4.62
CA ASN A 31 10.26 22.88 5.64
C ASN A 31 11.11 21.76 5.03
N ILE A 32 12.07 21.22 5.80
CA ILE A 32 12.77 20.00 5.45
C ILE A 32 11.89 18.80 5.78
N THR A 33 11.84 17.82 4.88
CA THR A 33 11.18 16.54 5.14
C THR A 33 12.15 15.39 4.96
N ILE A 34 12.17 14.45 5.93
CA ILE A 34 12.94 13.21 5.87
C ILE A 34 11.94 12.06 5.74
N ARG A 35 12.12 11.22 4.74
CA ARG A 35 11.31 10.01 4.51
C ARG A 35 12.23 8.83 4.24
N ILE A 36 11.77 7.63 4.59
CA ILE A 36 12.45 6.39 4.23
C ILE A 36 11.54 5.66 3.24
N ASN A 37 12.09 5.31 2.07
CA ASN A 37 11.34 4.56 1.06
C ASN A 37 11.28 3.06 1.39
N SER A 38 10.61 2.29 0.54
CA SER A 38 10.50 0.82 0.67
C SER A 38 11.84 0.10 0.56
N ASP A 39 12.89 0.76 0.03
CA ASP A 39 14.22 0.17 -0.13
C ASP A 39 15.16 0.48 1.03
N GLY A 40 14.67 1.24 2.04
CA GLY A 40 15.47 1.68 3.18
C GLY A 40 16.31 2.92 2.85
N GLU A 41 16.12 3.56 1.68
CA GLU A 41 16.84 4.78 1.34
C GLU A 41 16.23 5.99 2.06
N VAL A 42 17.09 6.87 2.57
CA VAL A 42 16.69 8.12 3.24
C VAL A 42 16.50 9.22 2.20
N LEU A 43 15.26 9.63 1.98
CA LEU A 43 14.91 10.69 1.05
C LEU A 43 14.72 12.01 1.81
N VAL A 44 15.60 12.97 1.57
CA VAL A 44 15.54 14.32 2.15
C VAL A 44 15.05 15.29 1.10
N SER A 45 13.94 15.98 1.37
CA SER A 45 13.54 17.14 0.56
C SER A 45 13.76 18.40 1.37
N ALA A 46 14.49 19.36 0.82
CA ALA A 46 14.90 20.58 1.51
C ALA A 46 14.70 21.83 0.64
N PRO A 47 14.47 23.02 1.24
CA PRO A 47 14.49 24.30 0.55
C PRO A 47 15.83 24.55 -0.16
N ILE A 48 15.80 25.28 -1.28
CA ILE A 48 16.97 25.54 -2.12
C ILE A 48 18.08 26.24 -1.34
N LYS A 49 17.74 27.17 -0.44
CA LYS A 49 18.68 28.03 0.29
C LYS A 49 19.31 27.40 1.53
N ILE A 50 18.86 26.24 1.99
CA ILE A 50 19.38 25.63 3.23
C ILE A 50 20.77 25.03 2.96
N PRO A 51 21.80 25.32 3.78
CA PRO A 51 23.13 24.75 3.63
C PRO A 51 23.14 23.22 3.85
N ASN A 52 24.08 22.52 3.23
CA ASN A 52 24.24 21.07 3.44
C ASN A 52 24.63 20.75 4.90
N SER A 53 25.47 21.58 5.53
CA SER A 53 25.85 21.41 6.94
C SER A 53 24.66 21.38 7.89
N TYR A 54 23.62 22.18 7.61
CA TYR A 54 22.38 22.13 8.40
C TYR A 54 21.61 20.83 8.19
N ILE A 55 21.57 20.32 6.97
CA ILE A 55 20.91 19.00 6.67
C ILE A 55 21.69 17.88 7.37
N GLU A 56 23.00 17.93 7.36
CA GLU A 56 23.86 16.95 8.04
C GLU A 56 23.64 16.95 9.56
N SER A 57 23.59 18.12 10.18
CA SER A 57 23.30 18.24 11.62
C SER A 57 21.91 17.70 11.96
N LEU A 58 20.90 17.99 11.13
CA LEU A 58 19.54 17.47 11.30
C LEU A 58 19.48 15.94 11.13
N LEU A 59 20.20 15.38 10.16
CA LEU A 59 20.28 13.93 9.99
C LEU A 59 20.95 13.24 11.18
N LYS A 60 21.97 13.87 11.75
CA LYS A 60 22.62 13.40 12.97
C LYS A 60 21.69 13.46 14.18
N GLU A 61 20.95 14.54 14.35
CA GLU A 61 19.93 14.67 15.41
C GLU A 61 18.84 13.57 15.29
N LYS A 62 18.43 13.27 14.09
CA LYS A 62 17.38 12.26 13.80
C LYS A 62 17.91 10.85 13.56
N GLU A 63 19.19 10.59 13.78
CA GLU A 63 19.83 9.31 13.45
C GLU A 63 19.14 8.11 14.08
N LYS A 64 18.81 8.18 15.37
CA LYS A 64 18.10 7.09 16.08
C LYS A 64 16.78 6.76 15.41
N TRP A 65 15.97 7.78 15.15
CA TRP A 65 14.68 7.63 14.46
C TRP A 65 14.85 7.05 13.04
N ILE A 66 15.85 7.51 12.27
CA ILE A 66 16.14 7.01 10.93
C ILE A 66 16.47 5.51 10.98
N ARG A 67 17.33 5.08 11.92
CA ARG A 67 17.71 3.68 12.10
C ARG A 67 16.52 2.80 12.47
N GLU A 68 15.71 3.23 13.42
CA GLU A 68 14.49 2.51 13.80
C GLU A 68 13.54 2.34 12.59
N LYS A 69 13.39 3.37 11.77
CA LYS A 69 12.57 3.29 10.55
C LYS A 69 13.16 2.39 9.47
N ILE A 70 14.47 2.40 9.27
CA ILE A 70 15.15 1.48 8.34
C ILE A 70 14.98 0.04 8.82
N ALA A 71 15.21 -0.24 10.11
CA ALA A 71 15.03 -1.57 10.68
C ALA A 71 13.61 -2.10 10.48
N LEU A 72 12.58 -1.25 10.69
CA LEU A 72 11.18 -1.61 10.41
C LEU A 72 10.92 -1.91 8.92
N VAL A 73 11.60 -1.22 8.01
CA VAL A 73 11.49 -1.51 6.56
C VAL A 73 12.14 -2.85 6.24
N GLU A 74 13.32 -3.12 6.80
CA GLU A 74 14.03 -4.39 6.61
C GLU A 74 13.27 -5.58 7.20
N GLU A 75 12.70 -5.42 8.39
CA GLU A 75 11.83 -6.44 8.98
C GLU A 75 10.62 -6.74 8.12
N ARG A 76 9.95 -5.71 7.60
CA ARG A 76 8.83 -5.89 6.66
C ARG A 76 9.26 -6.59 5.38
N LYS A 77 10.45 -6.30 4.83
CA LYS A 77 10.99 -7.00 3.66
C LYS A 77 11.24 -8.48 3.95
N LYS A 78 11.70 -8.83 5.15
CA LYS A 78 11.87 -10.23 5.57
C LYS A 78 10.54 -10.98 5.69
N LEU A 79 9.47 -10.25 6.03
CA LEU A 79 8.11 -10.78 6.14
C LEU A 79 7.34 -10.72 4.80
N GLU A 80 7.90 -10.08 3.75
CA GLU A 80 7.29 -10.06 2.43
C GLU A 80 7.25 -11.47 1.86
N THR A 81 6.06 -11.91 1.48
CA THR A 81 5.87 -13.24 0.85
C THR A 81 6.73 -13.33 -0.39
N LYS A 82 7.59 -14.33 -0.47
CA LYS A 82 8.48 -14.56 -1.61
C LYS A 82 7.79 -15.23 -2.78
N PHE A 83 6.55 -15.69 -2.56
CA PHE A 83 5.74 -16.41 -3.54
C PHE A 83 6.47 -17.64 -4.09
N GLU A 84 7.06 -18.42 -3.18
CA GLU A 84 7.75 -19.66 -3.51
C GLU A 84 6.78 -20.84 -3.55
N GLU A 85 7.22 -21.96 -4.11
CA GLU A 85 6.48 -23.21 -4.10
C GLU A 85 6.08 -23.60 -2.67
N GLY A 86 4.78 -23.85 -2.44
CA GLY A 86 4.24 -24.19 -1.14
C GLY A 86 3.83 -22.99 -0.27
N ASP A 87 4.20 -21.75 -0.62
CA ASP A 87 3.74 -20.56 0.10
C ASP A 87 2.21 -20.42 0.02
N LYS A 88 1.63 -19.73 1.03
CA LYS A 88 0.20 -19.40 1.01
C LYS A 88 -0.05 -18.08 0.27
N PHE A 89 -0.94 -18.12 -0.69
CA PHE A 89 -1.52 -16.95 -1.34
C PHE A 89 -2.96 -16.76 -0.88
N TYR A 90 -3.27 -15.62 -0.28
CA TYR A 90 -4.64 -15.32 0.15
C TYR A 90 -5.37 -14.53 -0.93
N TYR A 91 -6.59 -14.98 -1.27
CA TYR A 91 -7.47 -14.25 -2.19
C TYR A 91 -8.92 -14.33 -1.72
N LEU A 92 -9.56 -13.17 -1.57
CA LEU A 92 -10.92 -13.00 -1.05
C LEU A 92 -11.18 -13.75 0.27
N GLY A 93 -10.13 -13.80 1.13
CA GLY A 93 -10.18 -14.45 2.45
C GLY A 93 -9.79 -15.92 2.46
N PHE A 94 -9.65 -16.55 1.30
CA PHE A 94 -9.29 -17.96 1.19
C PHE A 94 -7.78 -18.14 0.97
N PRO A 95 -7.13 -19.10 1.67
CA PRO A 95 -5.77 -19.48 1.41
C PRO A 95 -5.68 -20.45 0.24
N TYR A 96 -4.75 -20.20 -0.68
CA TYR A 96 -4.36 -21.09 -1.76
C TYR A 96 -2.89 -21.44 -1.62
N ILE A 97 -2.49 -22.64 -2.01
CA ILE A 97 -1.10 -23.05 -2.03
C ILE A 97 -0.48 -22.67 -3.37
N ILE A 98 0.64 -21.94 -3.35
CA ILE A 98 1.36 -21.59 -4.56
C ILE A 98 1.99 -22.83 -5.19
N LYS A 99 1.75 -23.00 -6.48
CA LYS A 99 2.44 -23.96 -7.34
C LYS A 99 3.14 -23.23 -8.48
N LEU A 100 4.37 -23.62 -8.76
CA LEU A 100 5.17 -23.06 -9.83
C LEU A 100 5.30 -24.07 -10.97
N GLU A 101 4.88 -23.70 -12.17
CA GLU A 101 4.96 -24.54 -13.35
C GLU A 101 5.74 -23.85 -14.46
N ILE A 102 6.67 -24.55 -15.08
CA ILE A 102 7.43 -24.02 -16.22
C ILE A 102 6.53 -24.06 -17.46
N SER A 103 6.35 -22.90 -18.08
CA SER A 103 5.52 -22.76 -19.28
C SER A 103 6.00 -21.61 -20.16
N LEU A 104 5.85 -21.77 -21.48
CA LEU A 104 6.08 -20.69 -22.44
C LEU A 104 5.00 -19.60 -22.36
N GLN A 105 3.80 -19.94 -21.89
CA GLN A 105 2.70 -19.01 -21.67
C GLN A 105 2.65 -18.60 -20.20
N GLU A 106 3.11 -17.39 -19.92
CA GLU A 106 3.17 -16.86 -18.56
C GLU A 106 1.79 -16.37 -18.13
N ARG A 107 1.26 -16.94 -17.06
CA ARG A 107 -0.03 -16.57 -16.46
C ARG A 107 -0.14 -17.06 -15.02
N CYS A 108 -1.18 -16.61 -14.32
CA CYS A 108 -1.61 -17.20 -13.06
C CYS A 108 -3.06 -17.66 -13.15
N GLU A 109 -3.40 -18.71 -12.40
CA GLU A 109 -4.80 -19.16 -12.25
C GLU A 109 -5.02 -19.79 -10.87
N ILE A 110 -6.26 -19.79 -10.40
CA ILE A 110 -6.69 -20.57 -9.24
C ILE A 110 -7.35 -21.85 -9.75
N LYS A 111 -6.83 -22.99 -9.30
CA LYS A 111 -7.38 -24.32 -9.62
C LYS A 111 -7.20 -25.25 -8.42
N ASP A 112 -8.25 -25.97 -8.04
CA ASP A 112 -8.23 -27.02 -7.01
C ASP A 112 -7.49 -26.63 -5.72
N ASN A 113 -7.82 -25.49 -5.13
CA ASN A 113 -7.19 -24.94 -3.93
C ASN A 113 -5.71 -24.52 -4.09
N ASN A 114 -5.20 -24.46 -5.32
CA ASN A 114 -3.87 -23.98 -5.63
C ASN A 114 -3.94 -22.66 -6.39
N PHE A 115 -2.94 -21.81 -6.16
CA PHE A 115 -2.64 -20.66 -6.97
C PHE A 115 -1.42 -21.01 -7.85
N ILE A 116 -1.68 -21.32 -9.12
CA ILE A 116 -0.66 -21.82 -10.05
C ILE A 116 -0.06 -20.63 -10.80
N ILE A 117 1.26 -20.54 -10.79
CA ILE A 117 2.02 -19.52 -11.51
C ILE A 117 2.79 -20.23 -12.63
N TYR A 118 2.39 -19.99 -13.87
CA TYR A 118 3.08 -20.46 -15.07
C TYR A 118 4.12 -19.43 -15.49
N LEU A 119 5.39 -19.83 -15.54
CA LEU A 119 6.51 -18.91 -15.80
C LEU A 119 7.62 -19.59 -16.60
N LYS A 120 8.34 -18.78 -17.41
CA LYS A 120 9.52 -19.26 -18.16
C LYS A 120 10.76 -19.29 -17.28
N ASP A 121 10.87 -18.33 -16.39
CA ASP A 121 12.01 -18.09 -15.51
C ASP A 121 11.52 -17.84 -14.09
N ASN A 122 12.05 -18.59 -13.12
CA ASN A 122 11.62 -18.57 -11.73
C ASN A 122 12.38 -17.54 -10.91
N SER A 123 12.27 -16.25 -11.24
CA SER A 123 12.75 -15.16 -10.41
C SER A 123 11.62 -14.56 -9.55
N PHE A 124 11.98 -14.04 -8.36
CA PHE A 124 11.03 -13.36 -7.48
C PHE A 124 10.30 -12.20 -8.17
N GLU A 125 11.04 -11.35 -8.90
CA GLU A 125 10.48 -10.21 -9.61
C GLU A 125 9.46 -10.64 -10.66
N LYS A 126 9.70 -11.78 -11.32
CA LYS A 126 8.79 -12.32 -12.30
C LYS A 126 7.51 -12.82 -11.66
N ARG A 127 7.62 -13.62 -10.58
CA ARG A 127 6.45 -14.09 -9.81
C ARG A 127 5.62 -12.92 -9.32
N LYS A 128 6.25 -11.92 -8.71
CA LYS A 128 5.59 -10.71 -8.20
C LYS A 128 4.86 -9.94 -9.30
N LYS A 129 5.48 -9.81 -10.48
CA LYS A 129 4.85 -9.15 -11.64
C LYS A 129 3.61 -9.89 -12.12
N LEU A 130 3.69 -11.21 -12.29
CA LEU A 130 2.56 -12.04 -12.74
C LEU A 130 1.40 -12.04 -11.74
N ILE A 131 1.70 -12.15 -10.45
CA ILE A 131 0.70 -12.07 -9.38
C ILE A 131 0.02 -10.71 -9.37
N ASN A 132 0.76 -9.61 -9.45
CA ASN A 132 0.19 -8.27 -9.49
C ASN A 132 -0.70 -8.05 -10.71
N GLN A 133 -0.30 -8.57 -11.88
CA GLN A 133 -1.13 -8.52 -13.08
C GLN A 133 -2.42 -9.33 -12.87
N TRP A 134 -2.32 -10.54 -12.32
CA TRP A 134 -3.49 -11.36 -12.06
C TRP A 134 -4.47 -10.70 -11.07
N ILE A 135 -3.94 -10.06 -10.01
CA ILE A 135 -4.76 -9.28 -9.06
C ILE A 135 -5.44 -8.10 -9.79
N TYR A 136 -4.72 -7.39 -10.65
CA TYR A 136 -5.28 -6.31 -11.45
C TYR A 136 -6.45 -6.81 -12.32
N ASP A 137 -6.28 -7.94 -12.99
CA ASP A 137 -7.26 -8.49 -13.93
C ASP A 137 -8.48 -9.12 -13.24
N ASN A 138 -8.35 -9.62 -12.01
CA ASN A 138 -9.40 -10.35 -11.31
C ASN A 138 -10.01 -9.58 -10.13
N PHE A 139 -9.19 -8.94 -9.32
CA PHE A 139 -9.66 -8.28 -8.09
C PHE A 139 -10.19 -6.87 -8.34
N TYR A 140 -9.56 -6.08 -9.20
CA TYR A 140 -10.01 -4.70 -9.42
C TYR A 140 -11.40 -4.64 -10.07
N PRO A 141 -11.71 -5.41 -11.13
CA PRO A 141 -13.07 -5.47 -11.66
C PRO A 141 -14.09 -5.91 -10.62
N TYR A 142 -13.75 -6.91 -9.78
CA TYR A 142 -14.61 -7.35 -8.69
C TYR A 142 -14.96 -6.19 -7.74
N VAL A 143 -13.96 -5.44 -7.25
CA VAL A 143 -14.19 -4.32 -6.32
C VAL A 143 -14.93 -3.18 -7.00
N ILE A 144 -14.63 -2.87 -8.26
CA ILE A 144 -15.33 -1.83 -9.03
C ILE A 144 -16.81 -2.17 -9.13
N ASN A 145 -17.16 -3.37 -9.62
CA ASN A 145 -18.55 -3.80 -9.77
C ASN A 145 -19.26 -3.80 -8.41
N ARG A 146 -18.61 -4.35 -7.38
CA ARG A 146 -19.18 -4.39 -6.04
C ARG A 146 -19.41 -3.00 -5.44
N THR A 147 -18.51 -2.04 -5.74
CA THR A 147 -18.67 -0.64 -5.34
C THR A 147 -19.89 0.01 -6.00
N MET A 148 -20.14 -0.30 -7.26
CA MET A 148 -21.31 0.24 -7.98
C MET A 148 -22.61 -0.37 -7.44
N GLU A 149 -22.66 -1.69 -7.20
CA GLU A 149 -23.82 -2.37 -6.61
C GLU A 149 -24.20 -1.81 -5.23
N ILE A 150 -23.21 -1.71 -4.32
CA ILE A 150 -23.44 -1.15 -2.98
C ILE A 150 -23.81 0.34 -3.10
N GLY A 151 -23.12 1.09 -3.96
CA GLY A 151 -23.40 2.50 -4.19
C GLY A 151 -24.83 2.76 -4.69
N GLU A 152 -25.31 1.93 -5.61
CA GLU A 152 -26.69 2.00 -6.09
C GLU A 152 -27.69 1.77 -4.96
N SER A 153 -27.48 0.74 -4.13
CA SER A 153 -28.34 0.47 -2.97
C SER A 153 -28.36 1.60 -1.94
N MET A 154 -27.24 2.34 -1.82
CA MET A 154 -27.10 3.48 -0.91
C MET A 154 -27.59 4.80 -1.53
N GLY A 155 -27.81 4.87 -2.84
CA GLY A 155 -28.11 6.09 -3.58
C GLY A 155 -26.89 6.99 -3.83
N TYR A 156 -25.67 6.47 -3.72
CA TYR A 156 -24.43 7.23 -3.89
C TYR A 156 -23.42 6.46 -4.74
N SER A 157 -22.92 7.08 -5.81
CA SER A 157 -21.91 6.48 -6.68
C SER A 157 -20.65 7.34 -6.73
N PRO A 158 -19.46 6.73 -6.68
CA PRO A 158 -18.22 7.45 -6.86
C PRO A 158 -18.05 7.85 -8.34
N LYS A 159 -17.37 8.97 -8.59
CA LYS A 159 -16.99 9.39 -9.95
C LYS A 159 -15.73 8.68 -10.45
N MET A 160 -14.91 8.20 -9.53
CA MET A 160 -13.64 7.56 -9.86
C MET A 160 -13.24 6.57 -8.74
N ILE A 161 -12.76 5.40 -9.15
CA ILE A 161 -12.18 4.40 -8.26
C ILE A 161 -10.71 4.22 -8.62
N LYS A 162 -9.84 4.19 -7.61
CA LYS A 162 -8.39 4.01 -7.72
C LYS A 162 -7.92 2.91 -6.78
N PHE A 163 -6.79 2.30 -7.11
CA PHE A 163 -6.11 1.33 -6.25
C PHE A 163 -4.68 1.80 -5.98
N ARG A 164 -4.23 1.67 -4.73
CA ARG A 164 -2.87 2.02 -4.31
C ARG A 164 -2.42 1.14 -3.16
N ASP A 165 -1.13 0.90 -3.04
CA ASP A 165 -0.56 0.39 -1.79
C ASP A 165 -0.59 1.49 -0.73
N MET A 166 -1.33 1.24 0.35
CA MET A 166 -1.46 2.16 1.48
C MET A 166 -1.00 1.47 2.77
N LYS A 167 -0.18 2.16 3.57
CA LYS A 167 0.43 1.58 4.78
C LYS A 167 -0.49 1.60 6.01
N THR A 168 -1.44 2.53 6.07
CA THR A 168 -2.23 2.84 7.27
C THR A 168 -3.74 2.86 7.07
N ARG A 169 -4.21 2.62 5.85
CA ARG A 169 -5.63 2.70 5.49
C ARG A 169 -6.01 1.59 4.53
N TRP A 170 -7.25 1.16 4.61
CA TRP A 170 -7.83 0.21 3.67
C TRP A 170 -8.57 0.90 2.52
N GLY A 171 -9.04 2.14 2.77
CA GLY A 171 -9.67 2.98 1.78
C GLY A 171 -9.47 4.47 2.09
N SER A 172 -9.89 5.33 1.19
CA SER A 172 -10.05 6.77 1.41
C SER A 172 -11.00 7.36 0.37
N CYS A 173 -11.90 8.23 0.80
CA CYS A 173 -12.80 8.98 -0.06
C CYS A 173 -12.38 10.47 -0.09
N ASN A 174 -12.31 11.03 -1.30
CA ASN A 174 -12.28 12.47 -1.49
C ASN A 174 -13.71 12.93 -1.82
N THR A 175 -14.35 13.58 -0.87
CA THR A 175 -15.77 13.96 -0.95
C THR A 175 -16.06 15.01 -2.02
N LEU A 176 -15.12 15.94 -2.28
CA LEU A 176 -15.27 16.98 -3.30
C LEU A 176 -15.24 16.40 -4.71
N SER A 177 -14.27 15.54 -5.00
CA SER A 177 -14.15 14.88 -6.32
C SER A 177 -14.96 13.60 -6.42
N ARG A 178 -15.57 13.10 -5.33
CA ARG A 178 -16.23 11.80 -5.21
C ARG A 178 -15.33 10.67 -5.73
N SER A 179 -14.01 10.74 -5.43
CA SER A 179 -13.09 9.70 -5.82
C SER A 179 -12.73 8.82 -4.62
N ILE A 180 -12.88 7.51 -4.79
CA ILE A 180 -12.51 6.51 -3.78
C ILE A 180 -11.21 5.86 -4.19
N THR A 181 -10.30 5.70 -3.23
CA THR A 181 -9.07 4.94 -3.40
C THR A 181 -9.09 3.75 -2.45
N PHE A 182 -8.97 2.53 -2.97
CA PHE A 182 -8.86 1.31 -2.19
C PHE A 182 -7.41 0.86 -2.06
N ASN A 183 -7.09 0.23 -0.94
CA ASN A 183 -5.79 -0.39 -0.75
C ASN A 183 -5.68 -1.65 -1.61
N HIS A 184 -4.59 -1.74 -2.38
CA HIS A 184 -4.30 -2.92 -3.18
C HIS A 184 -4.36 -4.22 -2.34
N GLN A 185 -3.88 -4.20 -1.08
CA GLN A 185 -3.82 -5.37 -0.20
C GLN A 185 -5.22 -5.90 0.24
N LEU A 186 -6.31 -5.22 -0.11
CA LEU A 186 -7.67 -5.71 0.15
C LEU A 186 -7.97 -7.06 -0.51
N TYR A 187 -7.25 -7.44 -1.56
CA TYR A 187 -7.44 -8.75 -2.21
C TYR A 187 -7.28 -9.93 -1.25
N LYS A 188 -6.55 -9.74 -0.15
CA LYS A 188 -6.32 -10.77 0.89
C LYS A 188 -7.50 -10.93 1.84
N LYS A 189 -8.38 -9.94 1.91
CA LYS A 189 -9.49 -9.91 2.88
C LYS A 189 -10.72 -10.64 2.36
N SER A 190 -11.55 -11.14 3.28
CA SER A 190 -12.82 -11.77 2.92
C SER A 190 -13.77 -10.78 2.26
N LYS A 191 -14.74 -11.29 1.48
CA LYS A 191 -15.68 -10.48 0.72
C LYS A 191 -16.49 -9.54 1.63
N ASP A 192 -16.90 -9.99 2.78
CA ASP A 192 -17.65 -9.19 3.76
C ASP A 192 -16.83 -8.06 4.38
N ILE A 193 -15.52 -8.25 4.55
CA ILE A 193 -14.60 -7.18 4.97
C ILE A 193 -14.40 -6.18 3.83
N ILE A 194 -14.28 -6.64 2.58
CA ILE A 194 -14.19 -5.77 1.41
C ILE A 194 -15.47 -4.93 1.29
N ASP A 195 -16.64 -5.55 1.43
CA ASP A 195 -17.93 -4.87 1.41
C ASP A 195 -18.04 -3.79 2.51
N TYR A 196 -17.53 -4.08 3.71
CA TYR A 196 -17.47 -3.10 4.79
C TYR A 196 -16.60 -1.89 4.41
N VAL A 197 -15.42 -2.12 3.83
CA VAL A 197 -14.54 -1.01 3.41
C VAL A 197 -15.19 -0.21 2.29
N ILE A 198 -15.82 -0.86 1.31
CA ILE A 198 -16.57 -0.20 0.23
C ILE A 198 -17.67 0.68 0.79
N LEU A 199 -18.51 0.12 1.64
CA LEU A 199 -19.64 0.83 2.26
C LEU A 199 -19.16 2.02 3.10
N HIS A 200 -18.07 1.85 3.86
CA HIS A 200 -17.45 2.90 4.67
C HIS A 200 -16.98 4.08 3.79
N GLU A 201 -16.31 3.81 2.69
CA GLU A 201 -15.82 4.86 1.78
C GLU A 201 -16.96 5.54 1.02
N LEU A 202 -18.02 4.80 0.65
CA LEU A 202 -19.22 5.36 0.04
C LEU A 202 -19.98 6.26 1.02
N ALA A 203 -20.06 5.88 2.30
CA ALA A 203 -20.72 6.67 3.34
C ALA A 203 -20.06 8.05 3.55
N HIS A 204 -18.79 8.19 3.20
CA HIS A 204 -18.11 9.50 3.23
C HIS A 204 -18.62 10.48 2.18
N ILE A 205 -19.30 10.04 1.13
CA ILE A 205 -19.86 10.94 0.11
C ILE A 205 -20.90 11.88 0.74
N PRO A 206 -21.94 11.37 1.46
CA PRO A 206 -22.86 12.23 2.20
C PRO A 206 -22.34 12.71 3.56
N TYR A 207 -21.49 11.94 4.24
CA TYR A 207 -21.04 12.22 5.60
C TYR A 207 -19.52 12.24 5.67
N PRO A 208 -18.86 13.40 5.49
CA PRO A 208 -17.39 13.51 5.44
C PRO A 208 -16.67 13.10 6.74
N HIS A 209 -17.35 13.19 7.88
CA HIS A 209 -16.78 12.98 9.21
C HIS A 209 -17.46 11.81 9.91
N HIS A 210 -16.69 11.05 10.71
CA HIS A 210 -17.16 9.89 11.48
C HIS A 210 -18.00 10.32 12.72
N GLN A 211 -18.98 11.19 12.53
CA GLN A 211 -19.96 11.58 13.57
C GLN A 211 -21.10 10.56 13.68
N LYS A 212 -22.08 10.83 14.53
CA LYS A 212 -23.19 9.90 14.77
C LYS A 212 -23.92 9.54 13.48
N GLU A 213 -24.24 10.54 12.66
CA GLU A 213 -24.99 10.41 11.41
C GLU A 213 -24.27 9.47 10.41
N PHE A 214 -22.91 9.54 10.37
CA PHE A 214 -22.10 8.63 9.55
C PHE A 214 -22.29 7.17 10.00
N TRP A 215 -22.20 6.92 11.32
CA TRP A 215 -22.33 5.56 11.84
C TRP A 215 -23.73 5.03 11.77
N ASP A 216 -24.75 5.86 12.00
CA ASP A 216 -26.16 5.51 11.82
C ASP A 216 -26.41 5.13 10.36
N PHE A 217 -25.83 5.84 9.40
CA PHE A 217 -25.93 5.54 7.99
C PHE A 217 -25.22 4.24 7.63
N VAL A 218 -24.03 3.99 8.14
CA VAL A 218 -23.30 2.71 7.95
C VAL A 218 -24.10 1.56 8.55
N GLU A 219 -24.65 1.72 9.76
CA GLU A 219 -25.42 0.68 10.46
C GLU A 219 -26.71 0.30 9.74
N LYS A 220 -27.35 1.26 9.06
CA LYS A 220 -28.55 1.03 8.24
C LYS A 220 -28.30 0.00 7.13
N TYR A 221 -27.13 0.03 6.48
CA TYR A 221 -26.78 -0.86 5.36
C TYR A 221 -25.96 -2.07 5.79
N MET A 222 -25.28 -2.00 6.92
CA MET A 222 -24.49 -3.09 7.49
C MET A 222 -24.56 -3.10 9.02
N PRO A 223 -25.61 -3.69 9.62
CA PRO A 223 -25.76 -3.76 11.09
C PRO A 223 -24.55 -4.39 11.81
N SER A 224 -23.83 -5.30 11.14
CA SER A 224 -22.63 -5.98 11.66
C SER A 224 -21.33 -5.18 11.50
N TRP A 225 -21.36 -3.91 11.13
CA TRP A 225 -20.17 -3.12 10.81
C TRP A 225 -19.11 -3.06 11.94
N LYS A 226 -19.56 -3.06 13.21
CA LYS A 226 -18.67 -3.03 14.38
C LYS A 226 -17.76 -4.26 14.44
N GLU A 227 -18.34 -5.42 14.13
CA GLU A 227 -17.61 -6.68 14.06
C GLU A 227 -16.61 -6.67 12.89
N LYS A 228 -17.05 -6.24 11.69
CA LYS A 228 -16.18 -6.15 10.51
C LYS A 228 -15.02 -5.18 10.74
N ARG A 229 -15.29 -4.04 11.37
CA ARG A 229 -14.26 -3.08 11.76
C ARG A 229 -13.25 -3.67 12.74
N LYS A 230 -13.69 -4.49 13.70
CA LYS A 230 -12.80 -5.19 14.63
C LYS A 230 -11.93 -6.20 13.89
N GLN A 231 -12.51 -7.08 13.08
CA GLN A 231 -11.79 -8.06 12.27
C GLN A 231 -10.74 -7.41 11.36
N LEU A 232 -11.06 -6.24 10.78
CA LEU A 232 -10.15 -5.50 9.91
C LEU A 232 -8.93 -4.95 10.66
N ARG A 233 -9.06 -4.60 11.95
CA ARG A 233 -7.95 -4.13 12.81
C ARG A 233 -7.07 -5.27 13.30
N ASP A 234 -7.67 -6.37 13.69
CA ASP A 234 -6.97 -7.50 14.32
C ASP A 234 -6.10 -8.28 13.30
N ASN A 235 -6.28 -8.02 12.01
CA ASN A 235 -5.56 -8.64 10.89
C ASN A 235 -4.59 -7.68 10.15
N ILE A 236 -4.06 -6.65 10.86
CA ILE A 236 -3.03 -5.74 10.32
C ILE A 236 -1.63 -6.23 10.68
#